data_19d54529c5c18024aad1e50ac1edc4c0
#
_entry.id   19d54529c5c18024aad1e50ac1edc4c0
#
_cell.length_a   1.000
_cell.length_b   1.000
_cell.length_c   1.000
_cell.angle_alpha   90.00
_cell.angle_beta   90.00
_cell.angle_gamma   90.00
#
_symmetry.space_group_name_H-M   'P 1'
#
loop_
_entity.id
_entity.type
_entity.pdbx_description
1 polymer ?
#
loop_
_entity_poly.entity_id
_entity_poly.type
_entity_poly.pdbx_seq_one_letter_code
_entity_poly.pdbx_strand_id
1 'polypeptide(L)'
;MPRMNAKTAASANSATPSAYSEGSIRVLKGLEPVKQRPGMYTRTDNPLHIIQEVLDNAADEALAGHGKKIAVTLHTDGSVSVDDDGRGIPFGLHPEEKAPVVELVFTRLHAGGKFDKGQGGAYSFSGGLHGVGVSVTNALSTRLEVTSYREGQVARLAFSGGDVVESLVVRPRGEGDRKQGTTVRAWPDAKYFESSALPMNELVHLLRSKAVLMPSVGVTLINEKTKDTQHWLYKGGLRDYLMQTLNGEPVIPLFEGEGFADKHHDSFAEGEGASWAVAFTEDGAPVRESYVNLIPTSAGGTHDSGLRDGLFTAVKSFIELHALLPKGVKLLPEDVFARASFVLSAKVLDPQFQGQIKERLNSRDAVRLVSGFVRPTLELWLNQHVDYGKKL
;
A
#
# COMPACT_ATOMS: atom_id res chain seq x y z
N MET A 1 -12.99 50.93 78.89
CA MET A 1 -12.00 50.70 77.82
C MET A 1 -11.55 49.26 77.89
N PRO A 2 -11.80 48.45 76.86
CA PRO A 2 -10.72 47.82 76.13
C PRO A 2 -11.03 47.76 74.59
N ARG A 3 -9.96 47.70 73.85
CA ARG A 3 -9.92 47.74 72.41
C ARG A 3 -10.31 46.38 71.80
N MET A 4 -11.23 46.41 70.81
CA MET A 4 -11.50 45.24 69.96
C MET A 4 -10.41 45.06 68.90
N ASN A 5 -9.81 43.86 68.85
CA ASN A 5 -8.93 43.42 67.80
C ASN A 5 -9.77 42.91 66.63
N ALA A 6 -9.61 43.53 65.47
CA ALA A 6 -10.12 43.03 64.20
C ALA A 6 -9.25 41.90 63.71
N LYS A 7 -9.81 40.71 63.50
CA LYS A 7 -9.19 39.60 62.77
C LYS A 7 -9.37 39.86 61.28
N THR A 8 -8.24 40.06 60.60
CA THR A 8 -8.14 40.05 59.16
C THR A 8 -8.39 38.62 58.62
N ALA A 9 -9.46 38.48 57.86
CA ALA A 9 -9.71 37.26 57.12
C ALA A 9 -8.75 37.20 55.91
N ALA A 10 -7.95 36.16 55.86
CA ALA A 10 -7.12 35.82 54.68
C ALA A 10 -8.06 35.37 53.54
N SER A 11 -8.11 36.12 52.47
CA SER A 11 -8.78 35.72 51.24
C SER A 11 -7.96 34.57 50.59
N ALA A 12 -8.62 33.40 50.49
CA ALA A 12 -8.14 32.32 49.68
C ALA A 12 -8.15 32.73 48.18
N ASN A 13 -6.98 32.91 47.64
CA ASN A 13 -6.82 33.11 46.18
C ASN A 13 -7.24 31.82 45.47
N SER A 14 -8.47 31.80 44.94
CA SER A 14 -8.87 30.79 43.97
C SER A 14 -8.10 31.06 42.70
N ALA A 15 -7.11 30.22 42.39
CA ALA A 15 -6.41 30.26 41.13
C ALA A 15 -7.42 30.03 40.02
N THR A 16 -7.71 31.07 39.24
CA THR A 16 -8.46 31.00 37.99
C THR A 16 -7.75 30.05 37.03
N PRO A 17 -8.47 29.17 36.28
CA PRO A 17 -7.84 28.34 35.29
C PRO A 17 -7.05 29.24 34.32
N SER A 18 -5.83 28.83 34.00
CA SER A 18 -4.90 29.58 33.17
C SER A 18 -5.60 30.02 31.86
N ALA A 19 -5.61 31.31 31.64
CA ALA A 19 -6.08 31.88 30.37
C ALA A 19 -5.31 31.22 29.20
N TYR A 20 -5.99 30.98 28.07
CA TYR A 20 -5.38 30.56 26.81
C TYR A 20 -4.25 31.57 26.47
N SER A 21 -3.01 31.12 26.51
CA SER A 21 -1.82 31.93 26.31
C SER A 21 -0.84 31.18 25.39
N GLU A 22 0.16 31.88 24.86
CA GLU A 22 1.20 31.33 24.01
C GLU A 22 1.89 30.11 24.66
N GLY A 23 2.08 30.11 25.96
CA GLY A 23 2.67 28.98 26.74
C GLY A 23 1.76 27.77 26.85
N SER A 24 0.45 27.89 26.55
CA SER A 24 -0.48 26.76 26.55
C SER A 24 -0.47 25.97 25.22
N ILE A 25 0.16 26.51 24.17
CA ILE A 25 0.29 25.88 22.86
C ILE A 25 1.50 24.95 22.89
N ARG A 26 1.24 23.64 22.85
CA ARG A 26 2.27 22.61 22.78
C ARG A 26 2.57 22.21 21.34
N VAL A 27 3.82 22.32 20.93
CA VAL A 27 4.29 21.84 19.62
C VAL A 27 4.89 20.46 19.78
N LEU A 28 4.30 19.45 19.12
CA LEU A 28 4.81 18.09 19.12
C LEU A 28 5.96 17.97 18.11
N LYS A 29 7.03 17.25 18.46
CA LYS A 29 8.22 17.09 17.64
C LYS A 29 8.50 15.61 17.33
N GLY A 30 9.24 15.36 16.26
CA GLY A 30 9.67 14.02 15.86
C GLY A 30 8.49 13.07 15.65
N LEU A 31 8.49 11.92 16.30
CA LEU A 31 7.44 10.90 16.22
C LEU A 31 6.36 11.01 17.32
N GLU A 32 6.43 12.03 18.16
CA GLU A 32 5.44 12.27 19.22
C GLU A 32 4.00 12.45 18.69
N PRO A 33 3.75 13.14 17.55
CA PRO A 33 2.43 13.23 16.97
C PRO A 33 1.81 11.85 16.64
N VAL A 34 2.62 10.90 16.17
CA VAL A 34 2.19 9.54 15.85
C VAL A 34 1.74 8.80 17.11
N LYS A 35 2.53 8.88 18.17
CA LYS A 35 2.24 8.23 19.46
C LYS A 35 0.98 8.77 20.13
N GLN A 36 0.75 10.08 20.04
CA GLN A 36 -0.42 10.72 20.64
C GLN A 36 -1.71 10.53 19.84
N ARG A 37 -1.63 10.43 18.52
CA ARG A 37 -2.78 10.28 17.62
C ARG A 37 -2.52 9.24 16.53
N PRO A 38 -2.33 7.97 16.89
CA PRO A 38 -1.97 6.92 15.93
C PRO A 38 -3.01 6.76 14.83
N GLY A 39 -4.30 6.94 15.12
CA GLY A 39 -5.38 6.85 14.14
C GLY A 39 -5.35 7.88 13.00
N MET A 40 -4.51 8.92 13.09
CA MET A 40 -4.26 9.85 11.97
C MET A 40 -3.26 9.27 10.95
N TYR A 41 -2.48 8.27 11.33
CA TYR A 41 -1.37 7.73 10.54
C TYR A 41 -1.54 6.29 10.14
N THR A 42 -2.33 5.53 10.90
CA THR A 42 -2.54 4.09 10.67
C THR A 42 -3.90 3.63 11.19
N ARG A 43 -4.32 2.44 10.78
CA ARG A 43 -5.43 1.74 11.42
C ARG A 43 -5.00 1.30 12.83
N THR A 44 -5.92 1.34 13.78
CA THR A 44 -5.67 1.01 15.19
C THR A 44 -6.47 -0.19 15.69
N ASP A 45 -7.26 -0.82 14.83
CA ASP A 45 -7.99 -2.06 15.13
C ASP A 45 -7.03 -3.25 15.38
N ASN A 46 -5.94 -3.31 14.62
CA ASN A 46 -4.87 -4.30 14.75
C ASN A 46 -3.57 -3.78 14.10
N PRO A 47 -2.42 -4.43 14.32
CA PRO A 47 -1.13 -3.93 13.84
C PRO A 47 -0.82 -4.24 12.36
N LEU A 48 -1.73 -4.81 11.58
CA LEU A 48 -1.44 -5.23 10.21
C LEU A 48 -0.95 -4.08 9.34
N HIS A 49 -1.56 -2.89 9.47
CA HIS A 49 -1.21 -1.76 8.61
C HIS A 49 0.23 -1.26 8.81
N ILE A 50 0.74 -1.25 10.05
CA ILE A 50 2.16 -0.88 10.29
C ILE A 50 3.14 -1.93 9.74
N ILE A 51 2.74 -3.19 9.66
CA ILE A 51 3.52 -4.25 9.00
C ILE A 51 3.42 -4.11 7.48
N GLN A 52 2.25 -3.75 6.96
CA GLN A 52 2.06 -3.47 5.55
C GLN A 52 2.99 -2.36 5.03
N GLU A 53 3.23 -1.31 5.80
CA GLU A 53 4.15 -0.22 5.40
C GLU A 53 5.60 -0.73 5.19
N VAL A 54 6.04 -1.68 6.00
CA VAL A 54 7.34 -2.35 5.80
C VAL A 54 7.32 -3.25 4.56
N LEU A 55 6.24 -4.01 4.38
CA LEU A 55 6.04 -4.86 3.21
C LEU A 55 6.00 -4.04 1.91
N ASP A 56 5.33 -2.89 1.93
CA ASP A 56 5.23 -1.99 0.78
C ASP A 56 6.60 -1.46 0.35
N ASN A 57 7.51 -1.20 1.29
CA ASN A 57 8.88 -0.82 0.97
C ASN A 57 9.65 -1.96 0.27
N ALA A 58 9.48 -3.20 0.72
CA ALA A 58 10.07 -4.38 0.08
C ALA A 58 9.50 -4.58 -1.33
N ALA A 59 8.17 -4.39 -1.48
CA ALA A 59 7.49 -4.47 -2.78
C ALA A 59 7.94 -3.37 -3.74
N ASP A 60 8.15 -2.15 -3.25
CA ASP A 60 8.64 -1.04 -4.07
C ASP A 60 10.06 -1.30 -4.62
N GLU A 61 10.95 -1.94 -3.85
CA GLU A 61 12.26 -2.38 -4.33
C GLU A 61 12.12 -3.41 -5.46
N ALA A 62 11.25 -4.40 -5.29
CA ALA A 62 10.99 -5.42 -6.29
C ALA A 62 10.35 -4.83 -7.56
N LEU A 63 9.39 -3.89 -7.41
CA LEU A 63 8.76 -3.18 -8.51
C LEU A 63 9.76 -2.35 -9.31
N ALA A 64 10.75 -1.76 -8.64
CA ALA A 64 11.86 -1.03 -9.27
C ALA A 64 12.89 -1.94 -9.95
N GLY A 65 12.68 -3.25 -9.96
CA GLY A 65 13.55 -4.24 -10.58
C GLY A 65 14.71 -4.73 -9.70
N HIS A 66 14.68 -4.40 -8.41
CA HIS A 66 15.74 -4.74 -7.47
C HIS A 66 15.29 -5.80 -6.48
N GLY A 67 15.39 -7.04 -6.85
CA GLY A 67 15.00 -8.18 -6.02
C GLY A 67 13.79 -8.94 -6.57
N LYS A 68 13.66 -10.20 -6.13
CA LYS A 68 12.62 -11.13 -6.58
C LYS A 68 12.02 -11.95 -5.46
N LYS A 69 12.43 -11.70 -4.22
CA LYS A 69 11.98 -12.47 -3.05
C LYS A 69 11.59 -11.55 -1.92
N ILE A 70 10.41 -11.79 -1.37
CA ILE A 70 9.92 -11.15 -0.16
C ILE A 70 9.47 -12.28 0.78
N ALA A 71 9.92 -12.24 2.04
CA ALA A 71 9.48 -13.18 3.05
C ALA A 71 8.97 -12.43 4.29
N VAL A 72 7.84 -12.86 4.81
CA VAL A 72 7.28 -12.39 6.08
C VAL A 72 7.31 -13.54 7.06
N THR A 73 7.89 -13.31 8.24
CA THR A 73 7.96 -14.32 9.31
C THR A 73 7.20 -13.82 10.53
N LEU A 74 6.24 -14.62 10.99
CA LEU A 74 5.54 -14.46 12.26
C LEU A 74 6.29 -15.24 13.31
N HIS A 75 6.99 -14.52 14.20
CA HIS A 75 7.81 -15.13 15.24
C HIS A 75 6.99 -15.59 16.46
N THR A 76 7.54 -16.52 17.21
CA THR A 76 6.90 -17.03 18.42
C THR A 76 6.72 -15.99 19.52
N ASP A 77 7.57 -14.96 19.54
CA ASP A 77 7.54 -13.85 20.51
C ASP A 77 6.54 -12.74 20.14
N GLY A 78 5.79 -12.90 19.06
CA GLY A 78 4.81 -11.92 18.57
C GLY A 78 5.38 -10.86 17.67
N SER A 79 6.69 -10.85 17.42
CA SER A 79 7.30 -9.97 16.41
C SER A 79 7.05 -10.47 15.00
N VAL A 80 7.18 -9.55 14.05
CA VAL A 80 7.04 -9.82 12.62
C VAL A 80 8.29 -9.31 11.91
N SER A 81 8.93 -10.13 11.10
CA SER A 81 9.99 -9.67 10.21
C SER A 81 9.56 -9.70 8.75
N VAL A 82 10.05 -8.72 8.01
CA VAL A 82 9.94 -8.62 6.56
C VAL A 82 11.35 -8.61 5.99
N ASP A 83 11.60 -9.54 5.10
CA ASP A 83 12.86 -9.73 4.41
C ASP A 83 12.69 -9.50 2.92
N ASP A 84 13.57 -8.73 2.30
CA ASP A 84 13.69 -8.60 0.85
C ASP A 84 15.13 -8.84 0.37
N ASP A 85 15.28 -9.15 -0.90
CA ASP A 85 16.57 -9.29 -1.58
C ASP A 85 16.88 -8.08 -2.49
N GLY A 86 16.34 -6.91 -2.16
CA GLY A 86 16.60 -5.65 -2.83
C GLY A 86 18.02 -5.13 -2.62
N ARG A 87 18.23 -3.85 -2.91
CA ARG A 87 19.58 -3.23 -2.81
C ARG A 87 20.09 -3.02 -1.39
N GLY A 88 19.23 -3.12 -0.41
CA GLY A 88 19.50 -2.72 0.97
C GLY A 88 19.35 -1.20 1.19
N ILE A 89 18.83 -0.80 2.34
CA ILE A 89 18.68 0.61 2.70
C ILE A 89 20.08 1.24 2.85
N PRO A 90 20.34 2.42 2.24
CA PRO A 90 21.60 3.13 2.43
C PRO A 90 21.83 3.47 3.90
N PHE A 91 23.06 3.35 4.38
CA PHE A 91 23.43 3.63 5.79
C PHE A 91 24.60 4.61 5.92
N GLY A 92 25.06 5.21 4.81
CA GLY A 92 25.98 6.33 4.83
C GLY A 92 25.34 7.59 5.45
N LEU A 93 26.17 8.60 5.73
CA LEU A 93 25.67 9.88 6.25
C LEU A 93 24.93 10.67 5.18
N HIS A 94 23.78 11.22 5.55
CA HIS A 94 23.06 12.15 4.70
C HIS A 94 23.86 13.45 4.55
N PRO A 95 24.02 14.01 3.33
CA PRO A 95 24.85 15.17 3.10
C PRO A 95 24.49 16.40 3.94
N GLU A 96 23.21 16.65 4.14
CA GLU A 96 22.69 17.81 4.89
C GLU A 96 22.45 17.50 6.36
N GLU A 97 21.73 16.41 6.65
CA GLU A 97 21.31 16.04 8.03
C GLU A 97 22.45 15.52 8.90
N LYS A 98 23.60 15.11 8.30
CA LYS A 98 24.77 14.56 8.99
C LYS A 98 24.48 13.36 9.89
N ALA A 99 23.39 12.65 9.63
CA ALA A 99 22.98 11.42 10.29
C ALA A 99 22.91 10.26 9.29
N PRO A 100 23.00 9.00 9.74
CA PRO A 100 22.85 7.84 8.84
C PRO A 100 21.50 7.82 8.14
N VAL A 101 21.48 7.63 6.83
CA VAL A 101 20.23 7.62 6.03
C VAL A 101 19.24 6.60 6.58
N VAL A 102 19.69 5.40 6.94
CA VAL A 102 18.83 4.36 7.52
C VAL A 102 18.18 4.81 8.84
N GLU A 103 18.87 5.59 9.66
CA GLU A 103 18.31 6.16 10.90
C GLU A 103 17.23 7.21 10.58
N LEU A 104 17.50 8.10 9.63
CA LEU A 104 16.55 9.15 9.22
C LEU A 104 15.24 8.55 8.68
N VAL A 105 15.31 7.49 7.87
CA VAL A 105 14.15 6.82 7.28
C VAL A 105 13.18 6.31 8.36
N PHE A 106 13.70 5.83 9.49
CA PHE A 106 12.89 5.27 10.57
C PHE A 106 12.54 6.27 11.69
N THR A 107 13.19 7.42 11.76
CA THR A 107 12.99 8.39 12.86
C THR A 107 12.38 9.71 12.46
N ARG A 108 12.29 9.99 11.15
CA ARG A 108 11.75 11.24 10.63
C ARG A 108 10.47 11.00 9.84
N LEU A 109 9.47 11.83 10.08
CA LEU A 109 8.33 11.95 9.17
C LEU A 109 8.78 12.67 7.90
N HIS A 110 8.26 12.25 6.76
CA HIS A 110 8.59 12.82 5.46
C HIS A 110 10.08 12.67 5.07
N ALA A 111 10.70 11.56 5.48
CA ALA A 111 12.03 11.17 5.02
C ALA A 111 11.93 9.97 4.06
N GLY A 112 12.53 10.08 2.88
CA GLY A 112 12.56 8.98 1.91
C GLY A 112 13.07 9.41 0.55
N GLY A 113 13.60 8.47 -0.23
CA GLY A 113 14.10 8.68 -1.59
C GLY A 113 13.01 8.61 -2.68
N LYS A 114 11.73 8.66 -2.31
CA LYS A 114 10.60 8.43 -3.23
C LYS A 114 9.84 9.71 -3.62
N PHE A 115 10.37 10.89 -3.26
CA PHE A 115 9.71 12.17 -3.51
C PHE A 115 9.91 12.69 -4.94
N ASP A 116 11.03 12.38 -5.58
CA ASP A 116 11.35 12.85 -6.93
C ASP A 116 10.81 11.89 -8.01
N LYS A 117 9.51 11.92 -8.23
CA LYS A 117 8.83 11.06 -9.21
C LYS A 117 8.89 11.56 -10.66
N GLY A 118 9.10 12.85 -10.86
CA GLY A 118 9.02 13.51 -12.17
C GLY A 118 10.22 13.35 -13.10
N GLN A 119 11.34 12.75 -12.65
CA GLN A 119 12.59 12.66 -13.42
C GLN A 119 13.01 11.20 -13.77
N GLY A 120 12.07 10.28 -13.88
CA GLY A 120 12.39 8.87 -14.19
C GLY A 120 13.11 8.14 -13.05
N GLY A 121 12.91 8.56 -11.81
CA GLY A 121 13.50 7.94 -10.62
C GLY A 121 13.07 6.48 -10.46
N ALA A 122 13.89 5.68 -9.79
CA ALA A 122 13.71 4.24 -9.58
C ALA A 122 12.37 3.87 -8.92
N TYR A 123 11.66 4.83 -8.34
CA TYR A 123 10.42 4.63 -7.58
C TYR A 123 9.21 5.39 -8.13
N SER A 124 9.15 5.62 -9.44
CA SER A 124 8.07 6.42 -10.07
C SER A 124 6.65 5.98 -9.67
N PHE A 125 6.45 4.68 -9.48
CA PHE A 125 5.14 4.10 -9.10
C PHE A 125 5.14 3.43 -7.72
N SER A 126 5.96 3.93 -6.79
CA SER A 126 5.99 3.39 -5.42
C SER A 126 4.71 3.68 -4.65
N GLY A 127 4.36 2.78 -3.73
CA GLY A 127 3.28 2.98 -2.76
C GLY A 127 3.63 3.94 -1.63
N GLY A 128 4.92 4.08 -1.31
CA GLY A 128 5.43 4.93 -0.24
C GLY A 128 5.50 6.41 -0.61
N LEU A 129 4.34 7.08 -0.70
CA LEU A 129 4.20 8.45 -1.20
C LEU A 129 4.62 9.55 -0.23
N HIS A 130 4.42 9.32 1.07
CA HIS A 130 4.50 10.38 2.07
C HIS A 130 5.77 10.32 2.92
N GLY A 131 6.60 9.25 2.79
CA GLY A 131 7.81 9.06 3.58
C GLY A 131 7.55 8.96 5.09
N VAL A 132 6.37 8.46 5.48
CA VAL A 132 5.97 8.34 6.89
C VAL A 132 5.76 6.90 7.35
N GLY A 133 5.57 5.95 6.44
CA GLY A 133 5.12 4.60 6.74
C GLY A 133 5.96 3.88 7.78
N VAL A 134 7.24 3.65 7.50
CA VAL A 134 8.12 2.91 8.41
C VAL A 134 8.50 3.67 9.67
N SER A 135 8.47 5.00 9.67
CA SER A 135 8.66 5.79 10.88
C SER A 135 7.44 5.68 11.81
N VAL A 136 6.23 5.55 11.25
CA VAL A 136 5.02 5.22 12.01
C VAL A 136 5.13 3.81 12.61
N THR A 137 5.58 2.82 11.84
CA THR A 137 5.84 1.45 12.34
C THR A 137 6.82 1.47 13.52
N ASN A 138 7.90 2.23 13.39
CA ASN A 138 8.89 2.38 14.45
C ASN A 138 8.28 3.03 15.70
N ALA A 139 7.57 4.14 15.57
CA ALA A 139 6.95 4.85 16.68
C ALA A 139 5.97 3.99 17.50
N LEU A 140 5.24 3.09 16.82
CA LEU A 140 4.20 2.23 17.38
C LEU A 140 4.69 0.81 17.75
N SER A 141 6.00 0.61 17.79
CA SER A 141 6.63 -0.66 18.17
C SER A 141 7.42 -0.51 19.45
N THR A 142 7.34 -1.50 20.35
CA THR A 142 8.19 -1.55 21.56
C THR A 142 9.65 -1.74 21.21
N ARG A 143 9.92 -2.43 20.10
CA ARG A 143 11.24 -2.60 19.50
C ARG A 143 11.11 -2.71 18.00
N LEU A 144 12.09 -2.19 17.27
CA LEU A 144 12.25 -2.37 15.83
C LEU A 144 13.73 -2.54 15.52
N GLU A 145 14.07 -3.59 14.76
CA GLU A 145 15.44 -3.88 14.33
C GLU A 145 15.53 -3.77 12.82
N VAL A 146 16.58 -3.16 12.32
CA VAL A 146 16.87 -3.05 10.90
C VAL A 146 18.24 -3.63 10.62
N THR A 147 18.32 -4.51 9.63
CA THR A 147 19.58 -5.01 9.08
C THR A 147 19.60 -4.75 7.59
N SER A 148 20.59 -4.02 7.12
CA SER A 148 20.79 -3.74 5.69
C SER A 148 22.07 -4.41 5.18
N TYR A 149 21.93 -5.14 4.09
CA TYR A 149 23.02 -5.82 3.38
C TYR A 149 23.26 -5.10 2.08
N ARG A 150 24.36 -4.38 1.98
CA ARG A 150 24.65 -3.51 0.84
C ARG A 150 26.14 -3.36 0.60
N GLU A 151 26.55 -3.44 -0.66
CA GLU A 151 27.93 -3.12 -1.08
C GLU A 151 29.04 -3.86 -0.29
N GLY A 152 28.78 -5.15 0.02
CA GLY A 152 29.73 -5.98 0.75
C GLY A 152 29.78 -5.69 2.27
N GLN A 153 28.86 -4.92 2.79
CA GLN A 153 28.75 -4.58 4.22
C GLN A 153 27.40 -4.99 4.79
N VAL A 154 27.36 -5.12 6.10
CA VAL A 154 26.16 -5.36 6.89
C VAL A 154 26.05 -4.25 7.94
N ALA A 155 24.94 -3.54 7.91
CA ALA A 155 24.63 -2.48 8.84
C ALA A 155 23.43 -2.89 9.72
N ARG A 156 23.52 -2.70 11.02
CA ARG A 156 22.45 -3.01 11.96
C ARG A 156 22.27 -1.90 12.97
N LEU A 157 21.01 -1.60 13.29
CA LEU A 157 20.62 -0.72 14.39
C LEU A 157 19.27 -1.15 14.95
N ALA A 158 18.90 -0.65 16.12
CA ALA A 158 17.62 -0.95 16.74
C ALA A 158 17.03 0.28 17.43
N PHE A 159 15.70 0.27 17.52
CA PHE A 159 14.88 1.33 18.08
C PHE A 159 13.92 0.78 19.14
N SER A 160 13.46 1.67 20.01
CA SER A 160 12.37 1.41 20.96
C SER A 160 11.43 2.63 20.98
N GLY A 161 10.17 2.41 20.64
CA GLY A 161 9.17 3.48 20.57
C GLY A 161 9.58 4.66 19.69
N GLY A 162 10.36 4.41 18.66
CA GLY A 162 10.86 5.42 17.72
C GLY A 162 12.25 5.97 18.04
N ASP A 163 12.78 5.75 19.23
CA ASP A 163 14.10 6.24 19.63
C ASP A 163 15.19 5.19 19.39
N VAL A 164 16.37 5.62 18.96
CA VAL A 164 17.53 4.73 18.78
C VAL A 164 17.98 4.18 20.12
N VAL A 165 18.01 2.85 20.27
CA VAL A 165 18.50 2.17 21.50
C VAL A 165 19.79 1.38 21.25
N GLU A 166 20.02 0.95 20.01
CA GLU A 166 21.28 0.38 19.57
C GLU A 166 21.75 1.18 18.34
N SER A 167 22.85 1.92 18.53
CA SER A 167 23.43 2.74 17.46
C SER A 167 23.85 1.89 16.27
N LEU A 168 23.90 2.50 15.09
CA LEU A 168 24.34 1.85 13.85
C LEU A 168 25.72 1.22 14.00
N VAL A 169 25.80 -0.07 13.74
CA VAL A 169 27.05 -0.83 13.62
C VAL A 169 27.17 -1.32 12.17
N VAL A 170 28.29 -1.03 11.55
CA VAL A 170 28.60 -1.47 10.18
C VAL A 170 29.80 -2.40 10.24
N ARG A 171 29.71 -3.56 9.60
CA ARG A 171 30.79 -4.52 9.48
C ARG A 171 30.89 -5.06 8.05
N PRO A 172 32.05 -5.58 7.64
CA PRO A 172 32.15 -6.33 6.39
C PRO A 172 31.20 -7.53 6.39
N ARG A 173 30.72 -7.89 5.20
CA ARG A 173 29.92 -9.11 5.00
C ARG A 173 30.78 -10.34 5.26
N GLY A 174 30.30 -11.24 6.10
CA GLY A 174 30.94 -12.52 6.38
C GLY A 174 30.35 -13.68 5.59
N GLU A 175 30.94 -14.86 5.80
CA GLU A 175 30.38 -16.11 5.29
C GLU A 175 29.01 -16.37 5.92
N GLY A 176 28.01 -16.71 5.11
CA GLY A 176 26.61 -16.89 5.55
C GLY A 176 25.75 -15.63 5.53
N ASP A 177 26.33 -14.45 5.41
CA ASP A 177 25.54 -13.22 5.21
C ASP A 177 24.97 -13.16 3.78
N ARG A 178 23.76 -12.61 3.65
CA ARG A 178 23.16 -12.36 2.33
C ARG A 178 24.00 -11.38 1.51
N LYS A 179 23.94 -11.51 0.18
CA LYS A 179 24.65 -10.60 -0.72
C LYS A 179 24.12 -9.18 -0.63
N GLN A 180 22.80 -9.04 -0.58
CA GLN A 180 22.09 -7.76 -0.52
C GLN A 180 20.69 -7.96 0.07
N GLY A 181 20.02 -6.87 0.41
CA GLY A 181 18.65 -6.86 0.90
C GLY A 181 18.46 -6.14 2.21
N THR A 182 17.25 -6.15 2.70
CA THR A 182 16.88 -5.56 3.99
C THR A 182 16.06 -6.52 4.82
N THR A 183 16.33 -6.56 6.12
CA THR A 183 15.46 -7.19 7.12
C THR A 183 14.97 -6.13 8.08
N VAL A 184 13.65 -6.03 8.25
CA VAL A 184 13.03 -5.22 9.30
C VAL A 184 12.23 -6.15 10.20
N ARG A 185 12.51 -6.15 11.49
CA ARG A 185 11.75 -6.90 12.50
C ARG A 185 11.13 -5.95 13.50
N ALA A 186 9.82 -6.00 13.63
CA ALA A 186 9.04 -5.12 14.50
C ALA A 186 8.30 -5.92 15.58
N TRP A 187 8.26 -5.37 16.77
CA TRP A 187 7.43 -5.81 17.91
C TRP A 187 6.35 -4.75 18.11
N PRO A 188 5.15 -4.88 17.50
CA PRO A 188 4.07 -3.91 17.68
C PRO A 188 3.72 -3.71 19.14
N ASP A 189 3.54 -2.44 19.54
CA ASP A 189 3.16 -2.13 20.91
C ASP A 189 1.65 -2.22 21.10
N ALA A 190 1.21 -3.21 21.86
CA ALA A 190 -0.20 -3.53 22.04
C ALA A 190 -1.07 -2.36 22.56
N LYS A 191 -0.46 -1.38 23.24
CA LYS A 191 -1.20 -0.23 23.79
C LYS A 191 -1.82 0.69 22.73
N TYR A 192 -1.36 0.60 21.48
CA TYR A 192 -1.86 1.43 20.38
C TYR A 192 -2.96 0.77 19.56
N PHE A 193 -3.26 -0.52 19.81
CA PHE A 193 -4.18 -1.31 19.00
C PHE A 193 -5.29 -1.92 19.87
N GLU A 194 -6.50 -2.01 19.30
CA GLU A 194 -7.63 -2.68 19.95
C GLU A 194 -7.38 -4.18 20.13
N SER A 195 -6.70 -4.80 19.15
CA SER A 195 -6.23 -6.19 19.20
C SER A 195 -4.75 -6.24 18.84
N SER A 196 -3.96 -7.00 19.60
CA SER A 196 -2.57 -7.30 19.27
C SER A 196 -2.40 -8.42 18.24
N ALA A 197 -3.47 -9.15 17.93
CA ALA A 197 -3.45 -10.24 16.97
C ALA A 197 -3.51 -9.73 15.52
N LEU A 198 -2.68 -10.31 14.66
CA LEU A 198 -2.78 -10.07 13.22
C LEU A 198 -3.96 -10.84 12.62
N PRO A 199 -4.81 -10.19 11.80
CA PRO A 199 -5.88 -10.87 11.07
C PRO A 199 -5.27 -11.70 9.93
N MET A 200 -5.15 -13.02 10.15
CA MET A 200 -4.43 -13.93 9.26
C MET A 200 -5.00 -13.95 7.82
N ASN A 201 -6.33 -13.90 7.67
CA ASN A 201 -6.94 -13.89 6.35
C ASN A 201 -6.56 -12.62 5.55
N GLU A 202 -6.56 -11.46 6.20
CA GLU A 202 -6.14 -10.21 5.57
C GLU A 202 -4.64 -10.21 5.24
N LEU A 203 -3.79 -10.73 6.13
CA LEU A 203 -2.36 -10.85 5.91
C LEU A 203 -2.06 -11.77 4.71
N VAL A 204 -2.67 -12.96 4.67
CA VAL A 204 -2.52 -13.91 3.56
C VAL A 204 -2.98 -13.28 2.24
N HIS A 205 -4.13 -12.60 2.24
CA HIS A 205 -4.64 -11.90 1.07
C HIS A 205 -3.67 -10.81 0.59
N LEU A 206 -3.16 -10.00 1.53
CA LEU A 206 -2.19 -8.94 1.23
C LEU A 206 -0.90 -9.50 0.60
N LEU A 207 -0.33 -10.55 1.17
CA LEU A 207 0.91 -11.17 0.65
C LEU A 207 0.68 -11.84 -0.71
N ARG A 208 -0.42 -12.55 -0.86
CA ARG A 208 -0.81 -13.17 -2.12
C ARG A 208 -1.00 -12.13 -3.22
N SER A 209 -1.66 -11.01 -2.92
CA SER A 209 -1.84 -9.93 -3.90
C SER A 209 -0.53 -9.30 -4.36
N LYS A 210 0.49 -9.16 -3.48
CA LYS A 210 1.82 -8.71 -3.89
C LYS A 210 2.45 -9.64 -4.93
N ALA A 211 2.34 -10.95 -4.75
CA ALA A 211 2.83 -11.94 -5.72
C ALA A 211 2.08 -11.87 -7.06
N VAL A 212 0.76 -11.66 -7.01
CA VAL A 212 -0.09 -11.50 -8.21
C VAL A 212 0.28 -10.26 -9.01
N LEU A 213 0.47 -9.14 -8.31
CA LEU A 213 0.77 -7.84 -8.93
C LEU A 213 2.22 -7.73 -9.43
N MET A 214 3.08 -8.63 -9.00
CA MET A 214 4.49 -8.72 -9.41
C MET A 214 4.82 -10.13 -9.88
N PRO A 215 4.45 -10.54 -11.11
CA PRO A 215 4.51 -11.94 -11.58
C PRO A 215 5.86 -12.64 -11.47
N SER A 216 6.96 -11.89 -11.39
CA SER A 216 8.32 -12.45 -11.24
C SER A 216 8.82 -12.50 -9.79
N VAL A 217 8.01 -12.07 -8.82
CA VAL A 217 8.40 -11.95 -7.41
C VAL A 217 7.74 -13.06 -6.59
N GLY A 218 8.57 -13.86 -5.93
CA GLY A 218 8.10 -14.87 -4.96
C GLY A 218 7.86 -14.24 -3.60
N VAL A 219 6.69 -14.49 -3.01
CA VAL A 219 6.30 -14.03 -1.69
C VAL A 219 6.07 -15.22 -0.77
N THR A 220 6.69 -15.22 0.40
CA THR A 220 6.62 -16.32 1.37
C THR A 220 6.10 -15.82 2.71
N LEU A 221 5.21 -16.57 3.33
CA LEU A 221 4.79 -16.40 4.72
C LEU A 221 5.27 -17.60 5.53
N ILE A 222 6.01 -17.32 6.60
CA ILE A 222 6.51 -18.32 7.56
C ILE A 222 5.84 -18.03 8.91
N ASN A 223 5.13 -19.00 9.46
CA ASN A 223 4.54 -18.92 10.79
C ASN A 223 5.30 -19.89 11.73
N GLU A 224 6.15 -19.35 12.60
CA GLU A 224 6.95 -20.15 13.52
C GLU A 224 6.10 -20.87 14.59
N LYS A 225 4.92 -20.32 14.95
CA LYS A 225 4.03 -20.93 15.96
C LYS A 225 3.38 -22.21 15.43
N THR A 226 2.88 -22.16 14.19
CA THR A 226 2.22 -23.31 13.55
C THR A 226 3.17 -24.18 12.75
N LYS A 227 4.40 -23.70 12.50
CA LYS A 227 5.42 -24.29 11.62
C LYS A 227 4.97 -24.40 10.17
N ASP A 228 4.00 -23.57 9.77
CA ASP A 228 3.49 -23.52 8.41
C ASP A 228 4.29 -22.53 7.56
N THR A 229 4.45 -22.90 6.29
CA THR A 229 5.05 -22.01 5.28
C THR A 229 4.14 -22.01 4.07
N GLN A 230 3.79 -20.82 3.60
CA GLN A 230 3.06 -20.60 2.36
C GLN A 230 3.93 -19.80 1.40
N HIS A 231 3.85 -20.16 0.12
CA HIS A 231 4.62 -19.49 -0.93
C HIS A 231 3.73 -19.21 -2.14
N TRP A 232 3.83 -18.00 -2.67
CA TRP A 232 3.08 -17.55 -3.86
C TRP A 232 4.04 -17.03 -4.92
N LEU A 233 3.84 -17.51 -6.13
CA LEU A 233 4.50 -17.03 -7.35
C LEU A 233 3.51 -17.18 -8.51
N TYR A 234 3.01 -16.08 -9.03
CA TYR A 234 2.04 -16.06 -10.13
C TYR A 234 2.71 -15.65 -11.43
N LYS A 235 3.01 -16.62 -12.29
CA LYS A 235 3.63 -16.35 -13.59
C LYS A 235 2.65 -15.71 -14.59
N GLY A 236 1.39 -16.09 -14.54
CA GLY A 236 0.30 -15.54 -15.35
C GLY A 236 -0.42 -14.34 -14.72
N GLY A 237 0.11 -13.82 -13.61
CA GLY A 237 -0.35 -12.57 -12.99
C GLY A 237 -1.84 -12.53 -12.65
N LEU A 238 -2.50 -11.45 -13.06
CA LEU A 238 -3.90 -11.16 -12.72
C LEU A 238 -4.88 -12.22 -13.23
N ARG A 239 -4.62 -12.77 -14.41
CA ARG A 239 -5.46 -13.81 -15.02
C ARG A 239 -5.51 -15.07 -14.16
N ASP A 240 -4.33 -15.61 -13.82
CA ASP A 240 -4.23 -16.85 -13.03
C ASP A 240 -4.88 -16.70 -11.67
N TYR A 241 -4.70 -15.54 -11.06
CA TYR A 241 -5.33 -15.21 -9.79
C TYR A 241 -6.85 -15.13 -9.90
N LEU A 242 -7.37 -14.40 -10.89
CA LEU A 242 -8.81 -14.26 -11.09
C LEU A 242 -9.45 -15.63 -11.34
N MET A 243 -8.87 -16.46 -12.19
CA MET A 243 -9.36 -17.82 -12.46
C MET A 243 -9.42 -18.70 -11.20
N GLN A 244 -8.48 -18.54 -10.28
CA GLN A 244 -8.46 -19.30 -9.00
C GLN A 244 -9.48 -18.79 -7.97
N THR A 245 -9.94 -17.55 -8.11
CA THR A 245 -10.81 -16.90 -7.11
C THR A 245 -12.26 -16.75 -7.57
N LEU A 246 -12.54 -16.99 -8.85
CA LEU A 246 -13.90 -16.94 -9.39
C LEU A 246 -14.86 -17.92 -8.69
N ASN A 247 -16.08 -17.44 -8.44
CA ASN A 247 -17.17 -18.22 -7.89
C ASN A 247 -18.15 -18.61 -9.03
N GLY A 248 -17.68 -19.30 -10.05
CA GLY A 248 -18.47 -19.71 -11.20
C GLY A 248 -17.62 -19.81 -12.47
N GLU A 249 -18.18 -20.44 -13.50
CA GLU A 249 -17.51 -20.57 -14.78
C GLU A 249 -17.72 -19.30 -15.64
N PRO A 250 -16.68 -18.79 -16.28
CA PRO A 250 -16.81 -17.67 -17.21
C PRO A 250 -17.66 -18.05 -18.43
N VAL A 251 -18.62 -17.20 -18.79
CA VAL A 251 -19.48 -17.42 -19.99
C VAL A 251 -18.73 -17.22 -21.30
N ILE A 252 -17.64 -16.49 -21.25
CA ILE A 252 -16.69 -16.25 -22.36
C ILE A 252 -15.26 -16.27 -21.80
N PRO A 253 -14.23 -16.44 -22.64
CA PRO A 253 -12.84 -16.31 -22.18
C PRO A 253 -12.60 -14.99 -21.46
N LEU A 254 -11.66 -14.98 -20.51
CA LEU A 254 -11.30 -13.76 -19.78
C LEU A 254 -10.81 -12.68 -20.75
N PHE A 255 -11.30 -11.48 -20.54
CA PHE A 255 -10.73 -10.28 -21.13
C PHE A 255 -9.58 -9.78 -20.26
N GLU A 256 -8.37 -9.92 -20.76
CA GLU A 256 -7.16 -9.44 -20.08
C GLU A 256 -6.41 -8.46 -20.97
N GLY A 257 -5.68 -7.55 -20.35
CA GLY A 257 -4.86 -6.61 -21.07
C GLY A 257 -4.09 -5.68 -20.15
N GLU A 258 -3.29 -4.87 -20.78
CA GLU A 258 -2.56 -3.79 -20.15
C GLU A 258 -2.39 -2.63 -21.13
N GLY A 259 -2.26 -1.44 -20.58
CA GLY A 259 -1.95 -0.25 -21.36
C GLY A 259 -1.25 0.76 -20.50
N PHE A 260 -0.11 1.25 -21.00
CA PHE A 260 0.71 2.26 -20.30
C PHE A 260 1.08 3.37 -21.27
N ALA A 261 1.05 4.60 -20.77
CA ALA A 261 1.48 5.77 -21.51
C ALA A 261 2.97 5.67 -21.85
N ASP A 262 3.32 5.99 -23.08
CA ASP A 262 4.70 6.17 -23.51
C ASP A 262 5.16 7.61 -23.25
N LYS A 263 6.43 7.88 -23.52
CA LYS A 263 7.04 9.21 -23.33
C LYS A 263 6.44 10.34 -24.22
N HIS A 264 5.64 9.99 -25.20
CA HIS A 264 4.99 10.93 -26.13
C HIS A 264 3.48 11.06 -25.89
N HIS A 265 2.96 10.45 -24.82
CA HIS A 265 1.54 10.51 -24.50
C HIS A 265 1.13 11.91 -24.09
N ASP A 266 0.08 12.46 -24.71
CA ASP A 266 -0.31 13.87 -24.56
C ASP A 266 -0.78 14.26 -23.16
N SER A 267 -1.26 13.30 -22.36
CA SER A 267 -1.97 13.59 -21.11
C SER A 267 -1.41 12.91 -19.87
N PHE A 268 -0.59 11.86 -20.02
CA PHE A 268 -0.10 11.06 -18.92
C PHE A 268 1.40 10.85 -19.01
N ALA A 269 2.05 10.71 -17.85
CA ALA A 269 3.46 10.46 -17.77
C ALA A 269 3.81 9.03 -18.23
N GLU A 270 5.03 8.85 -18.74
CA GLU A 270 5.52 7.54 -19.16
C GLU A 270 5.35 6.49 -18.04
N GLY A 271 4.74 5.37 -18.38
CA GLY A 271 4.47 4.26 -17.47
C GLY A 271 3.18 4.37 -16.65
N GLU A 272 2.46 5.51 -16.68
CA GLU A 272 1.11 5.56 -16.12
C GLU A 272 0.14 4.72 -16.96
N GLY A 273 -0.77 4.01 -16.30
CA GLY A 273 -1.73 3.14 -16.99
C GLY A 273 -2.28 2.06 -16.07
N ALA A 274 -2.66 0.94 -16.65
CA ALA A 274 -3.23 -0.17 -15.89
C ALA A 274 -3.02 -1.52 -16.58
N SER A 275 -3.08 -2.57 -15.76
CA SER A 275 -3.27 -3.96 -16.17
C SER A 275 -4.57 -4.48 -15.57
N TRP A 276 -5.28 -5.34 -16.28
CA TRP A 276 -6.57 -5.88 -15.84
C TRP A 276 -6.80 -7.31 -16.30
N ALA A 277 -7.62 -8.02 -15.54
CA ALA A 277 -8.28 -9.25 -15.95
C ALA A 277 -9.77 -9.13 -15.59
N VAL A 278 -10.64 -9.43 -16.51
CA VAL A 278 -12.09 -9.34 -16.34
C VAL A 278 -12.74 -10.65 -16.79
N ALA A 279 -13.63 -11.17 -15.98
CA ALA A 279 -14.45 -12.34 -16.28
C ALA A 279 -15.94 -11.99 -16.14
N PHE A 280 -16.78 -12.60 -16.96
CA PHE A 280 -18.23 -12.51 -16.85
C PHE A 280 -18.78 -13.88 -16.50
N THR A 281 -19.54 -13.96 -15.41
CA THR A 281 -20.13 -15.21 -14.88
C THR A 281 -21.64 -15.06 -14.79
N GLU A 282 -22.39 -16.16 -14.98
CA GLU A 282 -23.85 -16.13 -14.78
C GLU A 282 -24.21 -16.23 -13.29
N ASP A 283 -23.46 -17.04 -12.57
CA ASP A 283 -23.72 -17.38 -11.18
C ASP A 283 -22.56 -16.98 -10.29
N GLY A 284 -22.83 -16.90 -8.99
CA GLY A 284 -21.84 -16.61 -7.94
C GLY A 284 -21.67 -15.14 -7.64
N ALA A 285 -21.11 -14.87 -6.46
CA ALA A 285 -20.76 -13.51 -6.07
C ALA A 285 -19.55 -13.01 -6.89
N PRO A 286 -19.61 -11.80 -7.48
CA PRO A 286 -18.50 -11.28 -8.24
C PRO A 286 -17.27 -11.00 -7.37
N VAL A 287 -16.10 -11.31 -7.90
CA VAL A 287 -14.81 -10.93 -7.32
C VAL A 287 -14.41 -9.58 -7.91
N ARG A 288 -14.15 -8.58 -7.07
CA ARG A 288 -13.77 -7.24 -7.51
C ARG A 288 -12.66 -6.71 -6.64
N GLU A 289 -11.48 -6.64 -7.20
CA GLU A 289 -10.29 -6.16 -6.50
C GLU A 289 -9.60 -5.09 -7.34
N SER A 290 -9.20 -4.00 -6.70
CA SER A 290 -8.45 -2.93 -7.34
C SER A 290 -7.26 -2.48 -6.52
N TYR A 291 -6.21 -2.09 -7.21
CA TYR A 291 -4.92 -1.71 -6.65
C TYR A 291 -4.38 -0.46 -7.35
N VAL A 292 -3.66 0.36 -6.62
CA VAL A 292 -2.91 1.50 -7.16
C VAL A 292 -1.49 1.43 -6.61
N ASN A 293 -0.48 1.38 -7.50
CA ASN A 293 0.93 1.31 -7.11
C ASN A 293 1.18 0.20 -6.06
N LEU A 294 0.62 -0.98 -6.29
CA LEU A 294 0.64 -2.17 -5.43
C LEU A 294 -0.14 -2.04 -4.09
N ILE A 295 -0.84 -0.94 -3.87
CA ILE A 295 -1.66 -0.72 -2.67
C ILE A 295 -3.08 -1.20 -2.93
N PRO A 296 -3.65 -2.04 -2.04
CA PRO A 296 -5.05 -2.43 -2.14
C PRO A 296 -5.97 -1.22 -1.90
N THR A 297 -6.91 -1.02 -2.82
CA THR A 297 -7.94 0.02 -2.69
C THR A 297 -9.30 -0.62 -2.41
N SER A 298 -9.50 -1.04 -1.17
CA SER A 298 -10.70 -1.79 -0.73
C SER A 298 -12.00 -1.01 -0.93
N ALA A 299 -11.94 0.32 -0.89
CA ALA A 299 -13.06 1.22 -1.16
C ALA A 299 -13.08 1.71 -2.63
N GLY A 300 -12.31 1.09 -3.53
CA GLY A 300 -12.24 1.43 -4.95
C GLY A 300 -11.66 2.82 -5.21
N GLY A 301 -12.29 3.56 -6.10
CA GLY A 301 -11.90 4.92 -6.43
C GLY A 301 -12.00 5.23 -7.92
N THR A 302 -11.32 6.27 -8.34
CA THR A 302 -11.42 6.79 -9.71
C THR A 302 -10.86 5.83 -10.77
N HIS A 303 -9.84 5.01 -10.44
CA HIS A 303 -9.34 3.96 -11.34
C HIS A 303 -10.37 2.84 -11.56
N ASP A 304 -11.05 2.40 -10.49
CA ASP A 304 -12.16 1.43 -10.58
C ASP A 304 -13.32 2.00 -11.42
N SER A 305 -13.68 3.26 -11.20
CA SER A 305 -14.68 3.95 -12.02
C SER A 305 -14.26 4.01 -13.49
N GLY A 306 -12.97 4.21 -13.78
CA GLY A 306 -12.43 4.20 -15.14
C GLY A 306 -12.53 2.84 -15.83
N LEU A 307 -12.26 1.74 -15.10
CA LEU A 307 -12.47 0.39 -15.61
C LEU A 307 -13.94 0.17 -15.98
N ARG A 308 -14.85 0.52 -15.08
CA ARG A 308 -16.31 0.37 -15.29
C ARG A 308 -16.80 1.18 -16.48
N ASP A 309 -16.36 2.42 -16.59
CA ASP A 309 -16.68 3.30 -17.72
C ASP A 309 -16.19 2.72 -19.05
N GLY A 310 -14.93 2.27 -19.08
CA GLY A 310 -14.34 1.65 -20.28
C GLY A 310 -15.06 0.38 -20.71
N LEU A 311 -15.37 -0.51 -19.77
CA LEU A 311 -16.11 -1.75 -20.03
C LEU A 311 -17.52 -1.45 -20.53
N PHE A 312 -18.27 -0.60 -19.83
CA PHE A 312 -19.63 -0.24 -20.22
C PHE A 312 -19.71 0.40 -21.58
N THR A 313 -18.84 1.35 -21.87
CA THR A 313 -18.83 2.07 -23.14
C THR A 313 -18.47 1.15 -24.29
N ALA A 314 -17.50 0.25 -24.12
CA ALA A 314 -17.13 -0.71 -25.14
C ALA A 314 -18.24 -1.73 -25.44
N VAL A 315 -18.88 -2.28 -24.41
CA VAL A 315 -20.02 -3.20 -24.57
C VAL A 315 -21.20 -2.50 -25.25
N LYS A 316 -21.51 -1.27 -24.84
CA LYS A 316 -22.56 -0.46 -25.44
C LYS A 316 -22.28 -0.20 -26.93
N SER A 317 -21.06 0.21 -27.28
CA SER A 317 -20.66 0.42 -28.68
C SER A 317 -20.82 -0.85 -29.52
N PHE A 318 -20.41 -2.00 -28.97
CA PHE A 318 -20.56 -3.30 -29.64
C PHE A 318 -22.03 -3.66 -29.88
N ILE A 319 -22.89 -3.50 -28.86
CA ILE A 319 -24.34 -3.79 -28.96
C ILE A 319 -25.01 -2.89 -29.97
N GLU A 320 -24.67 -1.60 -30.00
CA GLU A 320 -25.22 -0.65 -30.99
C GLU A 320 -24.75 -0.98 -32.41
N LEU A 321 -23.47 -1.30 -32.61
CA LEU A 321 -22.90 -1.66 -33.90
C LEU A 321 -23.57 -2.91 -34.50
N HIS A 322 -23.86 -3.89 -33.68
CA HIS A 322 -24.45 -5.16 -34.10
C HIS A 322 -25.99 -5.22 -33.97
N ALA A 323 -26.62 -4.09 -33.59
CA ALA A 323 -28.08 -3.96 -33.43
C ALA A 323 -28.71 -5.04 -32.53
N LEU A 324 -28.05 -5.35 -31.38
CA LEU A 324 -28.44 -6.46 -30.51
C LEU A 324 -29.55 -6.10 -29.52
N LEU A 325 -29.81 -4.81 -29.27
CA LEU A 325 -30.87 -4.39 -28.35
C LEU A 325 -32.24 -4.35 -29.04
N PRO A 326 -33.28 -4.89 -28.38
CA PRO A 326 -34.67 -4.70 -28.82
C PRO A 326 -35.05 -3.23 -28.81
N LYS A 327 -36.03 -2.86 -29.67
CA LYS A 327 -36.57 -1.49 -29.69
C LYS A 327 -37.11 -1.09 -28.30
N GLY A 328 -36.71 0.09 -27.81
CA GLY A 328 -37.18 0.64 -26.53
C GLY A 328 -36.44 0.13 -25.31
N VAL A 329 -35.49 -0.79 -25.42
CA VAL A 329 -34.62 -1.23 -24.34
C VAL A 329 -33.38 -0.35 -24.29
N LYS A 330 -32.99 0.09 -23.09
CA LYS A 330 -31.78 0.87 -22.85
C LYS A 330 -30.85 0.04 -22.00
N LEU A 331 -29.62 -0.10 -22.44
CA LEU A 331 -28.55 -0.73 -21.64
C LEU A 331 -28.18 0.19 -20.46
N LEU A 332 -28.14 -0.37 -19.26
CA LEU A 332 -27.68 0.31 -18.04
C LEU A 332 -26.31 -0.24 -17.63
N PRO A 333 -25.49 0.52 -16.91
CA PRO A 333 -24.22 0.04 -16.37
C PRO A 333 -24.35 -1.26 -15.56
N GLU A 334 -25.39 -1.41 -14.78
CA GLU A 334 -25.65 -2.59 -13.93
C GLU A 334 -25.87 -3.87 -14.77
N ASP A 335 -26.39 -3.75 -15.99
CA ASP A 335 -26.56 -4.90 -16.87
C ASP A 335 -25.22 -5.53 -17.23
N VAL A 336 -24.16 -4.73 -17.30
CA VAL A 336 -22.80 -5.19 -17.56
C VAL A 336 -22.11 -5.63 -16.27
N PHE A 337 -22.26 -4.86 -15.16
CA PHE A 337 -21.49 -5.09 -13.95
C PHE A 337 -22.04 -6.15 -13.00
N ALA A 338 -23.33 -6.46 -13.06
CA ALA A 338 -23.90 -7.52 -12.23
C ALA A 338 -23.12 -8.83 -12.33
N ARG A 339 -22.59 -9.12 -13.52
CA ARG A 339 -21.86 -10.35 -13.87
C ARG A 339 -20.34 -10.21 -13.96
N ALA A 340 -19.82 -8.98 -13.83
CA ALA A 340 -18.39 -8.73 -14.03
C ALA A 340 -17.58 -8.95 -12.75
N SER A 341 -16.64 -9.86 -12.82
CA SER A 341 -15.55 -10.03 -11.86
C SER A 341 -14.27 -9.45 -12.46
N PHE A 342 -13.45 -8.78 -11.65
CA PHE A 342 -12.21 -8.21 -12.16
C PHE A 342 -11.13 -8.07 -11.09
N VAL A 343 -9.89 -8.03 -11.56
CA VAL A 343 -8.72 -7.56 -10.82
C VAL A 343 -8.07 -6.45 -11.65
N LEU A 344 -7.91 -5.28 -11.04
CA LEU A 344 -7.35 -4.08 -11.66
C LEU A 344 -6.10 -3.63 -10.93
N SER A 345 -5.02 -3.41 -11.63
CA SER A 345 -3.78 -2.82 -11.09
C SER A 345 -3.44 -1.55 -11.88
N ALA A 346 -3.64 -0.39 -11.28
CA ALA A 346 -3.29 0.89 -11.88
C ALA A 346 -1.92 1.37 -11.41
N LYS A 347 -1.20 2.06 -12.30
CA LYS A 347 0.03 2.80 -12.00
C LYS A 347 -0.24 4.28 -12.23
N VAL A 348 -0.13 5.06 -11.17
CA VAL A 348 -0.37 6.51 -11.16
C VAL A 348 0.85 7.19 -10.56
N LEU A 349 1.39 8.21 -11.24
CA LEU A 349 2.65 8.84 -10.85
C LEU A 349 2.55 9.58 -9.51
N ASP A 350 1.47 10.32 -9.31
CA ASP A 350 1.20 11.06 -8.07
C ASP A 350 -0.25 10.84 -7.61
N PRO A 351 -0.53 9.63 -7.08
CA PRO A 351 -1.89 9.28 -6.70
C PRO A 351 -2.35 10.07 -5.47
N GLN A 352 -3.56 10.60 -5.55
CA GLN A 352 -4.24 11.27 -4.45
C GLN A 352 -5.23 10.30 -3.81
N PHE A 353 -4.98 9.92 -2.57
CA PHE A 353 -5.85 9.00 -1.81
C PHE A 353 -6.72 9.74 -0.82
N GLN A 354 -7.84 9.13 -0.48
CA GLN A 354 -8.65 9.54 0.66
C GLN A 354 -7.98 9.03 1.95
N GLY A 355 -7.32 9.93 2.67
CA GLY A 355 -6.66 9.61 3.95
C GLY A 355 -5.34 8.82 3.82
N GLN A 356 -4.67 8.63 4.95
CA GLN A 356 -3.36 7.98 5.04
C GLN A 356 -3.43 6.46 4.80
N ILE A 357 -4.56 5.82 5.08
CA ILE A 357 -4.77 4.37 4.91
C ILE A 357 -4.86 3.97 3.42
N LYS A 358 -5.10 4.94 2.54
CA LYS A 358 -5.06 4.78 1.07
C LYS A 358 -6.10 3.80 0.50
N GLU A 359 -7.24 3.62 1.16
CA GLU A 359 -8.27 2.66 0.74
C GLU A 359 -9.04 3.09 -0.53
N ARG A 360 -9.00 4.38 -0.87
CA ARG A 360 -9.73 4.93 -2.00
C ARG A 360 -8.89 5.93 -2.77
N LEU A 361 -8.80 5.75 -4.09
CA LEU A 361 -8.16 6.71 -4.98
C LEU A 361 -9.13 7.85 -5.36
N ASN A 362 -8.66 9.10 -5.24
CA ASN A 362 -9.41 10.30 -5.60
C ASN A 362 -8.83 11.09 -6.78
N SER A 363 -7.73 10.62 -7.38
CA SER A 363 -7.12 11.27 -8.56
C SER A 363 -8.13 11.35 -9.71
N ARG A 364 -8.57 12.55 -10.08
CA ARG A 364 -9.63 12.74 -11.10
C ARG A 364 -9.26 12.15 -12.45
N ASP A 365 -8.02 12.32 -12.86
CA ASP A 365 -7.53 11.86 -14.17
C ASP A 365 -7.42 10.34 -14.28
N ALA A 366 -7.43 9.61 -13.17
CA ALA A 366 -7.37 8.15 -13.18
C ALA A 366 -8.59 7.49 -13.86
N VAL A 367 -9.75 8.12 -13.85
CA VAL A 367 -10.92 7.67 -14.65
C VAL A 367 -10.55 7.62 -16.12
N ARG A 368 -10.04 8.74 -16.64
CA ARG A 368 -9.67 8.87 -18.06
C ARG A 368 -8.45 8.02 -18.41
N LEU A 369 -7.49 7.90 -17.50
CA LEU A 369 -6.32 7.04 -17.68
C LEU A 369 -6.73 5.59 -17.94
N VAL A 370 -7.53 5.01 -17.04
CA VAL A 370 -7.92 3.60 -17.13
C VAL A 370 -8.93 3.37 -18.27
N SER A 371 -9.98 4.19 -18.38
CA SER A 371 -10.97 4.04 -19.44
C SER A 371 -10.37 4.21 -20.84
N GLY A 372 -9.37 5.10 -20.96
CA GLY A 372 -8.68 5.37 -22.22
C GLY A 372 -7.88 4.17 -22.76
N PHE A 373 -7.40 3.28 -21.91
CA PHE A 373 -6.75 2.03 -22.34
C PHE A 373 -7.72 0.86 -22.42
N VAL A 374 -8.65 0.73 -21.48
CA VAL A 374 -9.59 -0.40 -21.41
C VAL A 374 -10.58 -0.39 -22.57
N ARG A 375 -11.20 0.76 -22.84
CA ARG A 375 -12.25 0.88 -23.85
C ARG A 375 -11.81 0.43 -25.25
N PRO A 376 -10.77 0.99 -25.87
CA PRO A 376 -10.36 0.61 -27.22
C PRO A 376 -9.90 -0.84 -27.30
N THR A 377 -9.28 -1.35 -26.23
CA THR A 377 -8.82 -2.74 -26.17
C THR A 377 -10.00 -3.72 -26.15
N LEU A 378 -11.05 -3.43 -25.36
CA LEU A 378 -12.24 -4.26 -25.30
C LEU A 378 -13.08 -4.14 -26.59
N GLU A 379 -13.23 -2.94 -27.15
CA GLU A 379 -13.91 -2.74 -28.43
C GLU A 379 -13.25 -3.59 -29.54
N LEU A 380 -11.93 -3.57 -29.63
CA LEU A 380 -11.19 -4.40 -30.58
C LEU A 380 -11.40 -5.89 -30.32
N TRP A 381 -11.27 -6.33 -29.06
CA TRP A 381 -11.42 -7.72 -28.66
C TRP A 381 -12.82 -8.28 -28.97
N LEU A 382 -13.89 -7.53 -28.67
CA LEU A 382 -15.27 -7.92 -28.97
C LEU A 382 -15.52 -8.02 -30.47
N ASN A 383 -14.98 -7.08 -31.26
CA ASN A 383 -15.15 -7.10 -32.71
C ASN A 383 -14.32 -8.19 -33.41
N GLN A 384 -13.23 -8.63 -32.80
CA GLN A 384 -12.47 -9.82 -33.26
C GLN A 384 -13.16 -11.13 -32.86
N HIS A 385 -14.01 -11.10 -31.81
CA HIS A 385 -14.69 -12.27 -31.25
C HIS A 385 -16.20 -12.01 -31.07
N VAL A 386 -16.88 -11.75 -32.20
CA VAL A 386 -18.29 -11.36 -32.21
C VAL A 386 -19.19 -12.35 -31.48
N ASP A 387 -18.88 -13.66 -31.55
CA ASP A 387 -19.64 -14.69 -30.83
C ASP A 387 -19.54 -14.56 -29.31
N TYR A 388 -18.41 -14.05 -28.77
CA TYR A 388 -18.27 -13.76 -27.35
C TYR A 388 -19.13 -12.56 -26.95
N GLY A 389 -19.10 -11.47 -27.74
CA GLY A 389 -19.94 -10.31 -27.52
C GLY A 389 -21.43 -10.57 -27.54
N LYS A 390 -21.87 -11.56 -28.32
CA LYS A 390 -23.29 -12.00 -28.37
C LYS A 390 -23.70 -12.84 -27.16
N LYS A 391 -22.77 -13.49 -26.49
CA LYS A 391 -23.03 -14.27 -25.26
C LYS A 391 -23.02 -13.40 -23.99
N LEU A 392 -22.36 -12.27 -24.03
CA LEU A 392 -22.24 -11.32 -22.96
C LEU A 392 -23.56 -10.59 -22.73
#